data_ae3c0128c8a25d31c99081753db23eb3
#
_entry.id   ae3c0128c8a25d31c99081753db23eb3
#
_cell.length_a   1.000
_cell.length_b   1.000
_cell.length_c   1.000
_cell.angle_alpha   90.00
_cell.angle_beta   90.00
_cell.angle_gamma   90.00
#
_symmetry.space_group_name_H-M   'P 1'
#
loop_
_entity.id
_entity.type
_entity.pdbx_description
1 polymer ?
#
loop_
_entity_poly.entity_id
_entity_poly.type
_entity_poly.pdbx_seq_one_letter_code
_entity_poly.pdbx_strand_id
1 'polypeptide(L)'
;SVLVTSSKNTDINSIQDIKGKTMAFVDPNSTSGNLIPSAAIMKAFPGEKLSMDDLHTNGKFFQAVSFSGKHQAGLAAVVRGDVQVAPISDAILAAEINAGRVSKDDVKIIFASDPIPSEPMALRRELPAEVKEKVKNFILSYDNAAYYKGVMGAEDKRFVECSIEDYKGIIDLNKALSSSK
;
A
#
# COMPACT_ATOMS: atom_id res chain seq x y z
N SER A 1 -1.17 1.57 -4.74
CA SER A 1 -0.30 0.50 -4.21
C SER A 1 0.57 -0.07 -5.32
N VAL A 2 1.82 -0.34 -5.02
CA VAL A 2 2.76 -0.96 -5.96
C VAL A 2 3.38 -2.20 -5.34
N LEU A 3 3.63 -3.23 -6.15
CA LEU A 3 4.53 -4.33 -5.77
C LEU A 3 5.94 -3.99 -6.26
N VAL A 4 6.91 -4.09 -5.37
CA VAL A 4 8.31 -3.83 -5.68
C VAL A 4 9.17 -5.06 -5.45
N THR A 5 10.24 -5.17 -6.22
CA THR A 5 11.32 -6.13 -6.05
C THR A 5 12.67 -5.42 -6.21
N SER A 6 13.75 -6.02 -5.73
CA SER A 6 15.09 -5.51 -5.96
C SER A 6 15.43 -5.56 -7.47
N SER A 7 16.10 -4.51 -7.97
CA SER A 7 16.62 -4.50 -9.35
C SER A 7 17.59 -5.66 -9.62
N LYS A 8 18.17 -6.25 -8.59
CA LYS A 8 19.06 -7.42 -8.68
C LYS A 8 18.31 -8.73 -8.98
N ASN A 9 16.99 -8.79 -8.75
CA ASN A 9 16.15 -9.96 -9.04
C ASN A 9 15.78 -9.96 -10.53
N THR A 10 16.64 -10.52 -11.38
CA THR A 10 16.47 -10.50 -12.84
C THR A 10 15.31 -11.39 -13.33
N ASP A 11 14.87 -12.34 -12.50
CA ASP A 11 13.81 -13.31 -12.73
C ASP A 11 12.41 -12.86 -12.26
N ILE A 12 12.28 -11.64 -11.69
CA ILE A 12 11.00 -11.08 -11.24
C ILE A 12 10.75 -9.77 -11.99
N ASN A 13 9.89 -9.78 -13.00
CA ASN A 13 9.65 -8.63 -13.88
C ASN A 13 8.17 -8.20 -13.92
N SER A 14 7.28 -9.05 -13.39
CA SER A 14 5.84 -8.84 -13.38
C SER A 14 5.20 -9.52 -12.18
N ILE A 15 3.92 -9.24 -11.93
CA ILE A 15 3.14 -9.92 -10.90
C ILE A 15 3.04 -11.44 -11.13
N GLN A 16 3.19 -11.93 -12.35
CA GLN A 16 3.15 -13.35 -12.67
C GLN A 16 4.40 -14.11 -12.19
N ASP A 17 5.49 -13.42 -11.91
CA ASP A 17 6.77 -14.03 -11.53
C ASP A 17 6.91 -14.23 -10.00
N ILE A 18 5.90 -13.81 -9.21
CA ILE A 18 6.01 -13.81 -7.74
C ILE A 18 5.64 -15.12 -7.07
N LYS A 19 5.02 -16.07 -7.76
CA LYS A 19 4.67 -17.39 -7.19
C LYS A 19 5.93 -18.11 -6.71
N GLY A 20 5.89 -18.62 -5.48
CA GLY A 20 7.03 -19.32 -4.87
C GLY A 20 8.15 -18.41 -4.38
N LYS A 21 8.01 -17.09 -4.48
CA LYS A 21 8.99 -16.12 -3.94
C LYS A 21 8.75 -15.83 -2.46
N THR A 22 9.64 -15.06 -1.83
CA THR A 22 9.44 -14.56 -0.47
C THR A 22 8.73 -13.21 -0.52
N MET A 23 7.74 -13.03 0.38
CA MET A 23 6.88 -11.85 0.43
C MET A 23 6.89 -11.21 1.82
N ALA A 24 6.99 -9.89 1.89
CA ALA A 24 6.74 -9.13 3.11
C ALA A 24 5.56 -8.18 2.92
N PHE A 25 4.36 -8.59 3.33
CA PHE A 25 3.22 -7.68 3.46
C PHE A 25 3.49 -6.63 4.55
N VAL A 26 2.68 -5.57 4.62
CA VAL A 26 2.89 -4.52 5.64
C VAL A 26 2.23 -4.92 6.96
N ASP A 27 0.92 -5.05 6.96
CA ASP A 27 0.09 -5.37 8.12
C ASP A 27 -1.22 -5.99 7.61
N PRO A 28 -1.84 -6.94 8.32
CA PRO A 28 -3.11 -7.56 7.90
C PRO A 28 -4.23 -6.56 7.60
N ASN A 29 -4.25 -5.40 8.28
CA ASN A 29 -5.27 -4.36 8.10
C ASN A 29 -4.85 -3.27 7.10
N SER A 30 -3.66 -3.34 6.52
CA SER A 30 -3.18 -2.33 5.57
C SER A 30 -3.91 -2.42 4.23
N THR A 31 -4.51 -1.33 3.78
CA THR A 31 -5.15 -1.25 2.46
C THR A 31 -4.11 -1.40 1.35
N SER A 32 -3.09 -0.54 1.30
CA SER A 32 -2.08 -0.54 0.24
C SER A 32 -0.98 -1.59 0.45
N GLY A 33 -0.78 -2.06 1.68
CA GLY A 33 0.26 -3.03 2.03
C GLY A 33 -0.24 -4.47 2.18
N ASN A 34 -1.56 -4.71 2.05
CA ASN A 34 -2.13 -6.06 2.14
C ASN A 34 -3.38 -6.23 1.28
N LEU A 35 -4.48 -5.51 1.53
CA LEU A 35 -5.78 -5.75 0.89
C LEU A 35 -5.71 -5.65 -0.64
N ILE A 36 -5.23 -4.52 -1.16
CA ILE A 36 -5.14 -4.26 -2.61
C ILE A 36 -4.15 -5.20 -3.30
N PRO A 37 -2.90 -5.38 -2.82
CA PRO A 37 -1.98 -6.32 -3.45
C PRO A 37 -2.47 -7.77 -3.40
N SER A 38 -3.13 -8.21 -2.33
CA SER A 38 -3.71 -9.55 -2.24
C SER A 38 -4.79 -9.76 -3.29
N ALA A 39 -5.72 -8.81 -3.45
CA ALA A 39 -6.73 -8.86 -4.50
C ALA A 39 -6.12 -8.90 -5.91
N ALA A 40 -5.08 -8.10 -6.15
CA ALA A 40 -4.37 -8.08 -7.43
C ALA A 40 -3.70 -9.43 -7.73
N ILE A 41 -3.08 -10.05 -6.72
CA ILE A 41 -2.46 -11.38 -6.85
C ILE A 41 -3.53 -12.43 -7.16
N MET A 42 -4.63 -12.47 -6.42
CA MET A 42 -5.74 -13.40 -6.68
C MET A 42 -6.28 -13.25 -8.11
N LYS A 43 -6.42 -12.00 -8.57
CA LYS A 43 -6.85 -11.69 -9.95
C LYS A 43 -5.81 -12.12 -10.99
N ALA A 44 -4.52 -12.02 -10.70
CA ALA A 44 -3.44 -12.40 -11.61
C ALA A 44 -3.27 -13.92 -11.73
N PHE A 45 -3.77 -14.70 -10.75
CA PHE A 45 -3.66 -16.16 -10.70
C PHE A 45 -5.04 -16.85 -10.53
N PRO A 46 -5.98 -16.64 -11.46
CA PRO A 46 -7.36 -17.12 -11.29
C PRO A 46 -7.47 -18.65 -11.22
N GLY A 47 -6.53 -19.38 -11.81
CA GLY A 47 -6.47 -20.85 -11.76
C GLY A 47 -6.09 -21.42 -10.40
N GLU A 48 -5.43 -20.63 -9.55
CA GLU A 48 -4.98 -21.07 -8.23
C GLU A 48 -6.09 -21.02 -7.17
N LYS A 49 -7.20 -20.30 -7.42
CA LYS A 49 -8.33 -20.11 -6.50
C LYS A 49 -7.89 -19.67 -5.09
N LEU A 50 -6.97 -18.72 -5.02
CA LEU A 50 -6.33 -18.27 -3.80
C LEU A 50 -7.30 -17.60 -2.83
N SER A 51 -7.12 -17.88 -1.55
CA SER A 51 -7.70 -17.15 -0.42
C SER A 51 -6.66 -16.22 0.22
N MET A 52 -7.10 -15.35 1.14
CA MET A 52 -6.18 -14.56 1.97
C MET A 52 -5.24 -15.46 2.79
N ASP A 53 -5.75 -16.57 3.32
CA ASP A 53 -4.97 -17.52 4.11
C ASP A 53 -3.87 -18.19 3.27
N ASP A 54 -4.14 -18.49 1.98
CA ASP A 54 -3.11 -19.05 1.09
C ASP A 54 -1.98 -18.05 0.80
N LEU A 55 -2.31 -16.76 0.70
CA LEU A 55 -1.32 -15.70 0.52
C LEU A 55 -0.52 -15.39 1.79
N HIS A 56 -1.08 -15.67 2.99
CA HIS A 56 -0.44 -15.36 4.27
C HIS A 56 0.21 -16.58 4.94
N THR A 57 0.13 -17.75 4.33
CA THR A 57 0.70 -19.00 4.87
C THR A 57 1.98 -19.39 4.12
N ASN A 58 3.06 -19.63 4.88
CA ASN A 58 4.33 -20.09 4.34
C ASN A 58 4.16 -21.41 3.57
N GLY A 59 4.79 -21.50 2.41
CA GLY A 59 4.81 -22.71 1.60
C GLY A 59 3.51 -22.99 0.83
N LYS A 60 2.53 -22.08 0.89
CA LYS A 60 1.31 -22.13 0.06
C LYS A 60 1.58 -21.48 -1.30
N PHE A 61 1.17 -20.24 -1.48
CA PHE A 61 1.45 -19.50 -2.71
C PHE A 61 2.88 -18.94 -2.75
N PHE A 62 3.33 -18.38 -1.63
CA PHE A 62 4.70 -17.91 -1.43
C PHE A 62 5.55 -18.94 -0.69
N GLN A 63 6.85 -18.95 -0.96
CA GLN A 63 7.80 -19.77 -0.20
C GLN A 63 7.81 -19.39 1.29
N ALA A 64 7.89 -18.10 1.56
CA ALA A 64 7.81 -17.55 2.91
C ALA A 64 7.08 -16.20 2.88
N VAL A 65 6.32 -15.93 3.94
CA VAL A 65 5.55 -14.70 4.12
C VAL A 65 5.88 -14.11 5.48
N SER A 66 5.98 -12.80 5.54
CA SER A 66 6.12 -12.02 6.77
C SER A 66 5.28 -10.75 6.69
N PHE A 67 5.11 -10.10 7.85
CA PHE A 67 4.52 -8.77 7.95
C PHE A 67 5.58 -7.82 8.48
N SER A 68 5.92 -6.81 7.67
CA SER A 68 7.00 -5.86 7.98
C SER A 68 6.60 -4.77 8.98
N GLY A 69 5.30 -4.64 9.28
CA GLY A 69 4.72 -3.61 10.16
C GLY A 69 4.68 -2.21 9.56
N LYS A 70 5.54 -1.89 8.59
CA LYS A 70 5.62 -0.58 7.92
C LYS A 70 6.09 -0.72 6.48
N HIS A 71 5.61 0.14 5.59
CA HIS A 71 6.05 0.20 4.19
C HIS A 71 7.57 0.37 4.07
N GLN A 72 8.16 1.27 4.87
CA GLN A 72 9.60 1.50 4.87
C GLN A 72 10.41 0.26 5.24
N ALA A 73 9.92 -0.54 6.21
CA ALA A 73 10.60 -1.77 6.62
C ALA A 73 10.53 -2.84 5.52
N GLY A 74 9.39 -2.99 4.85
CA GLY A 74 9.24 -3.89 3.70
C GLY A 74 10.14 -3.47 2.53
N LEU A 75 10.18 -2.18 2.20
CA LEU A 75 11.04 -1.63 1.17
C LEU A 75 12.53 -1.89 1.47
N ALA A 76 12.96 -1.60 2.71
CA ALA A 76 14.33 -1.85 3.15
C ALA A 76 14.70 -3.35 3.09
N ALA A 77 13.77 -4.23 3.42
CA ALA A 77 13.98 -5.68 3.33
C ALA A 77 14.18 -6.15 1.88
N VAL A 78 13.43 -5.57 0.92
CA VAL A 78 13.63 -5.82 -0.52
C VAL A 78 15.00 -5.33 -0.99
N VAL A 79 15.39 -4.11 -0.62
CA VAL A 79 16.69 -3.53 -1.03
C VAL A 79 17.87 -4.35 -0.49
N ARG A 80 17.78 -4.83 0.76
CA ARG A 80 18.81 -5.71 1.35
C ARG A 80 18.78 -7.13 0.80
N GLY A 81 17.68 -7.56 0.18
CA GLY A 81 17.51 -8.93 -0.30
C GLY A 81 16.99 -9.92 0.75
N ASP A 82 16.49 -9.43 1.89
CA ASP A 82 15.90 -10.27 2.95
C ASP A 82 14.60 -10.93 2.46
N VAL A 83 13.85 -10.22 1.61
CA VAL A 83 12.66 -10.70 0.89
C VAL A 83 12.73 -10.30 -0.57
N GLN A 84 12.05 -11.07 -1.43
CA GLN A 84 12.10 -10.81 -2.87
C GLN A 84 11.04 -9.80 -3.32
N VAL A 85 9.87 -9.75 -2.67
CA VAL A 85 8.75 -8.89 -3.06
C VAL A 85 8.12 -8.22 -1.83
N ALA A 86 7.71 -6.98 -1.98
CA ALA A 86 6.91 -6.29 -0.97
C ALA A 86 5.91 -5.32 -1.62
N PRO A 87 4.67 -5.21 -1.08
CA PRO A 87 3.73 -4.15 -1.43
C PRO A 87 4.08 -2.86 -0.69
N ILE A 88 4.12 -1.76 -1.43
CA ILE A 88 4.46 -0.43 -0.89
C ILE A 88 3.40 0.58 -1.33
N SER A 89 3.09 1.57 -0.48
CA SER A 89 2.41 2.78 -0.95
C SER A 89 3.33 3.54 -1.90
N ASP A 90 2.83 3.94 -3.05
CA ASP A 90 3.56 4.73 -4.04
C ASP A 90 4.04 6.07 -3.46
N ALA A 91 3.23 6.72 -2.63
CA ALA A 91 3.62 7.94 -1.92
C ALA A 91 4.80 7.71 -0.98
N ILE A 92 4.81 6.60 -0.22
CA ILE A 92 5.92 6.25 0.66
C ILE A 92 7.17 5.91 -0.16
N LEU A 93 7.04 5.16 -1.26
CA LEU A 93 8.17 4.88 -2.14
C LEU A 93 8.80 6.18 -2.67
N ALA A 94 7.97 7.11 -3.16
CA ALA A 94 8.43 8.41 -3.62
C ALA A 94 9.12 9.22 -2.51
N ALA A 95 8.57 9.23 -1.29
CA ALA A 95 9.15 9.93 -0.14
C ALA A 95 10.52 9.33 0.27
N GLU A 96 10.66 8.00 0.25
CA GLU A 96 11.95 7.34 0.58
C GLU A 96 13.02 7.63 -0.48
N ILE A 97 12.65 7.65 -1.76
CA ILE A 97 13.55 8.03 -2.86
C ILE A 97 13.94 9.51 -2.77
N ASN A 98 12.96 10.41 -2.58
CA ASN A 98 13.21 11.85 -2.47
C ASN A 98 14.11 12.21 -1.27
N ALA A 99 14.02 11.43 -0.20
CA ALA A 99 14.87 11.59 0.98
C ALA A 99 16.26 10.93 0.83
N GLY A 100 16.54 10.29 -0.30
CA GLY A 100 17.82 9.61 -0.56
C GLY A 100 18.05 8.34 0.30
N ARG A 101 17.01 7.79 0.93
CA ARG A 101 17.13 6.56 1.73
C ARG A 101 17.11 5.30 0.88
N VAL A 102 16.53 5.37 -0.30
CA VAL A 102 16.51 4.30 -1.31
C VAL A 102 16.79 4.95 -2.67
N SER A 103 17.66 4.35 -3.48
CA SER A 103 17.79 4.76 -4.88
C SER A 103 16.65 4.16 -5.70
N LYS A 104 16.14 4.93 -6.68
CA LYS A 104 15.19 4.41 -7.66
C LYS A 104 15.77 3.24 -8.46
N ASP A 105 17.11 3.16 -8.56
CA ASP A 105 17.81 2.11 -9.29
C ASP A 105 17.99 0.83 -8.45
N ASP A 106 17.71 0.87 -7.13
CA ASP A 106 17.77 -0.31 -6.25
C ASP A 106 16.53 -1.19 -6.38
N VAL A 107 15.41 -0.63 -6.84
CA VAL A 107 14.13 -1.33 -6.91
C VAL A 107 13.44 -1.14 -8.25
N LYS A 108 12.64 -2.11 -8.63
CA LYS A 108 11.73 -2.03 -9.77
C LYS A 108 10.29 -2.30 -9.35
N ILE A 109 9.36 -1.57 -9.92
CA ILE A 109 7.92 -1.78 -9.76
C ILE A 109 7.50 -2.87 -10.74
N ILE A 110 6.93 -3.96 -10.24
CA ILE A 110 6.46 -5.10 -11.04
C ILE A 110 4.93 -5.12 -11.20
N PHE A 111 4.23 -4.29 -10.44
CA PHE A 111 2.78 -4.07 -10.53
C PHE A 111 2.42 -2.73 -9.91
N ALA A 112 1.44 -2.05 -10.47
CA ALA A 112 0.78 -0.88 -9.89
C ALA A 112 -0.74 -1.05 -9.96
N SER A 113 -1.42 -0.79 -8.84
CA SER A 113 -2.88 -0.77 -8.80
C SER A 113 -3.45 0.50 -9.41
N ASP A 114 -4.76 0.51 -9.67
CA ASP A 114 -5.49 1.76 -9.82
C ASP A 114 -5.30 2.64 -8.57
N PRO A 115 -5.44 3.97 -8.70
CA PRO A 115 -5.40 4.88 -7.56
C PRO A 115 -6.41 4.48 -6.48
N ILE A 116 -5.98 4.54 -5.23
CA ILE A 116 -6.83 4.32 -4.07
C ILE A 116 -6.92 5.63 -3.27
N PRO A 117 -8.07 5.95 -2.67
CA PRO A 117 -8.17 7.15 -1.84
C PRO A 117 -7.19 7.05 -0.66
N SER A 118 -6.62 8.19 -0.28
CA SER A 118 -5.79 8.31 0.93
C SER A 118 -6.63 8.11 2.19
N GLU A 119 -5.97 7.88 3.32
CA GLU A 119 -6.65 7.71 4.60
C GLU A 119 -7.50 8.94 4.95
N PRO A 120 -8.79 8.78 5.30
CA PRO A 120 -9.65 9.91 5.62
C PRO A 120 -9.32 10.45 7.02
N MET A 121 -9.34 11.77 7.18
CA MET A 121 -9.36 12.41 8.48
C MET A 121 -10.81 12.44 8.99
N ALA A 122 -11.10 11.70 10.05
CA ALA A 122 -12.43 11.61 10.62
C ALA A 122 -12.53 12.41 11.93
N LEU A 123 -13.59 13.20 12.07
CA LEU A 123 -13.91 13.90 13.31
C LEU A 123 -14.97 13.12 14.10
N ARG A 124 -14.79 13.07 15.42
CA ARG A 124 -15.76 12.44 16.31
C ARG A 124 -17.11 13.14 16.18
N ARG A 125 -18.18 12.33 16.15
CA ARG A 125 -19.56 12.85 16.00
C ARG A 125 -19.96 13.80 17.11
N GLU A 126 -19.50 13.55 18.34
CA GLU A 126 -19.88 14.27 19.57
C GLU A 126 -19.16 15.61 19.72
N LEU A 127 -18.15 15.93 18.88
CA LEU A 127 -17.50 17.22 18.92
C LEU A 127 -18.51 18.37 18.63
N PRO A 128 -18.40 19.52 19.34
CA PRO A 128 -19.22 20.69 19.02
C PRO A 128 -19.06 21.10 17.55
N ALA A 129 -20.16 21.58 16.94
CA ALA A 129 -20.17 21.97 15.53
C ALA A 129 -19.09 23.01 15.20
N GLU A 130 -18.93 24.00 16.05
CA GLU A 130 -17.90 25.05 15.91
C GLU A 130 -16.47 24.48 15.85
N VAL A 131 -16.18 23.45 16.67
CA VAL A 131 -14.86 22.79 16.68
C VAL A 131 -14.65 22.02 15.38
N LYS A 132 -15.68 21.27 14.90
CA LYS A 132 -15.62 20.56 13.63
C LYS A 132 -15.37 21.50 12.45
N GLU A 133 -16.08 22.62 12.43
CA GLU A 133 -15.94 23.65 11.39
C GLU A 133 -14.53 24.26 11.39
N LYS A 134 -14.01 24.64 12.55
CA LYS A 134 -12.64 25.17 12.68
C LYS A 134 -11.57 24.18 12.21
N VAL A 135 -11.67 22.92 12.62
CA VAL A 135 -10.73 21.88 12.21
C VAL A 135 -10.82 21.62 10.70
N LYS A 136 -12.04 21.48 10.15
CA LYS A 136 -12.28 21.31 8.72
C LYS A 136 -11.66 22.44 7.90
N ASN A 137 -11.95 23.69 8.27
CA ASN A 137 -11.44 24.87 7.57
C ASN A 137 -9.92 24.95 7.62
N PHE A 138 -9.32 24.65 8.78
CA PHE A 138 -7.85 24.60 8.93
C PHE A 138 -7.24 23.56 7.98
N ILE A 139 -7.77 22.33 7.97
CA ILE A 139 -7.23 21.24 7.15
C ILE A 139 -7.38 21.55 5.66
N LEU A 140 -8.55 22.04 5.22
CA LEU A 140 -8.79 22.34 3.81
C LEU A 140 -7.98 23.55 3.31
N SER A 141 -7.62 24.48 4.19
CA SER A 141 -6.75 25.63 3.85
C SER A 141 -5.25 25.36 4.03
N TYR A 142 -4.88 24.18 4.52
CA TYR A 142 -3.47 23.85 4.75
C TYR A 142 -2.72 23.66 3.44
N ASP A 143 -1.65 24.45 3.22
CA ASP A 143 -0.94 24.53 1.94
C ASP A 143 0.60 24.36 2.05
N ASN A 144 1.08 23.82 3.18
CA ASN A 144 2.52 23.64 3.42
C ASN A 144 3.15 22.64 2.43
N ALA A 145 3.82 23.15 1.40
CA ALA A 145 4.47 22.36 0.35
C ALA A 145 5.52 21.37 0.91
N ALA A 146 6.31 21.78 1.93
CA ALA A 146 7.31 20.91 2.53
C ALA A 146 6.68 19.70 3.25
N TYR A 147 5.53 19.92 3.92
CA TYR A 147 4.76 18.83 4.52
C TYR A 147 4.26 17.86 3.44
N TYR A 148 3.62 18.35 2.38
CA TYR A 148 3.10 17.49 1.32
C TYR A 148 4.20 16.72 0.60
N LYS A 149 5.34 17.36 0.33
CA LYS A 149 6.51 16.67 -0.24
C LYS A 149 7.03 15.55 0.67
N GLY A 150 7.15 15.83 1.95
CA GLY A 150 7.68 14.86 2.93
C GLY A 150 6.75 13.69 3.22
N VAL A 151 5.42 13.93 3.24
CA VAL A 151 4.41 12.94 3.65
C VAL A 151 3.76 12.27 2.44
N MET A 152 3.45 13.03 1.39
CA MET A 152 2.70 12.57 0.21
C MET A 152 3.59 12.39 -1.04
N GLY A 153 4.88 12.70 -0.95
CA GLY A 153 5.84 12.55 -2.04
C GLY A 153 5.78 13.64 -3.12
N ALA A 154 4.88 14.64 -3.01
CA ALA A 154 4.73 15.73 -3.97
C ALA A 154 4.22 17.01 -3.31
N GLU A 155 4.66 18.18 -3.80
CA GLU A 155 4.36 19.50 -3.22
C GLU A 155 2.96 20.03 -3.58
N ASP A 156 2.36 19.51 -4.65
CA ASP A 156 1.07 19.93 -5.21
C ASP A 156 -0.15 19.23 -4.59
N LYS A 157 0.07 18.32 -3.65
CA LYS A 157 -1.02 17.63 -2.95
C LYS A 157 -1.76 18.59 -2.01
N ARG A 158 -3.04 18.34 -1.82
CA ARG A 158 -3.91 19.10 -0.91
C ARG A 158 -4.93 18.16 -0.27
N PHE A 159 -5.38 18.54 0.92
CA PHE A 159 -6.56 17.92 1.52
C PHE A 159 -7.80 18.36 0.77
N VAL A 160 -8.71 17.42 0.53
CA VAL A 160 -9.99 17.65 -0.14
C VAL A 160 -11.12 17.04 0.67
N GLU A 161 -12.34 17.54 0.51
CA GLU A 161 -13.50 16.89 1.10
C GLU A 161 -13.71 15.50 0.47
N CYS A 162 -14.16 14.55 1.27
CA CYS A 162 -14.46 13.21 0.84
C CYS A 162 -15.73 12.70 1.53
N SER A 163 -16.31 11.67 0.94
CA SER A 163 -17.50 10.98 1.43
C SER A 163 -17.24 9.47 1.51
N ILE A 164 -18.16 8.72 2.11
CA ILE A 164 -18.09 7.26 2.14
C ILE A 164 -18.12 6.64 0.73
N GLU A 165 -18.75 7.30 -0.24
CA GLU A 165 -18.84 6.82 -1.62
C GLU A 165 -17.46 6.77 -2.30
N ASP A 166 -16.54 7.66 -1.93
CA ASP A 166 -15.17 7.68 -2.45
C ASP A 166 -14.38 6.43 -2.02
N TYR A 167 -14.80 5.78 -0.94
CA TYR A 167 -14.20 4.56 -0.36
C TYR A 167 -14.96 3.29 -0.70
N LYS A 168 -16.08 3.39 -1.43
CA LYS A 168 -16.97 2.23 -1.71
C LYS A 168 -16.22 1.05 -2.32
N GLY A 169 -15.33 1.30 -3.29
CA GLY A 169 -14.55 0.23 -3.92
C GLY A 169 -13.69 -0.56 -2.92
N ILE A 170 -13.06 0.15 -1.97
CA ILE A 170 -12.24 -0.50 -0.92
C ILE A 170 -13.12 -1.26 0.06
N ILE A 171 -14.26 -0.69 0.45
CA ILE A 171 -15.22 -1.33 1.36
C ILE A 171 -15.76 -2.62 0.74
N ASP A 172 -16.19 -2.58 -0.52
CA ASP A 172 -16.75 -3.73 -1.22
C ASP A 172 -15.69 -4.83 -1.43
N LEU A 173 -14.46 -4.44 -1.79
CA LEU A 173 -13.33 -5.36 -1.90
C LEU A 173 -13.04 -6.07 -0.57
N ASN A 174 -12.96 -5.32 0.51
CA ASN A 174 -12.72 -5.87 1.84
C ASN A 174 -13.82 -6.87 2.26
N LYS A 175 -15.09 -6.55 2.00
CA LYS A 175 -16.21 -7.46 2.24
C LYS A 175 -16.08 -8.74 1.41
N ALA A 176 -15.80 -8.62 0.10
CA ALA A 176 -15.67 -9.76 -0.79
C ALA A 176 -14.55 -10.72 -0.33
N LEU A 177 -13.38 -10.20 0.03
CA LEU A 177 -12.25 -11.02 0.49
C LEU A 177 -12.47 -11.61 1.90
N SER A 178 -13.22 -10.92 2.77
CA SER A 178 -13.55 -11.42 4.11
C SER A 178 -14.64 -12.52 4.08
N SER A 179 -15.47 -12.56 3.04
CA SER A 179 -16.53 -13.53 2.86
C SER A 179 -16.07 -14.83 2.18
N SER A 180 -14.83 -14.89 1.72
CA SER A 180 -14.24 -16.05 1.02
C SER A 180 -13.50 -17.00 1.98
N LYS A 181 -14.02 -17.08 3.25
CA LYS A 181 -13.54 -18.04 4.27
C LYS A 181 -14.25 -19.35 4.19
#